data_bbf9cae7a52fe8a610205737a377075d
#
_entry.id   bbf9cae7a52fe8a610205737a377075d
#
_cell.length_a   1.000
_cell.length_b   1.000
_cell.length_c   1.000
_cell.angle_alpha   90.00
_cell.angle_beta   90.00
_cell.angle_gamma   90.00
#
_symmetry.space_group_name_H-M   'P 1'
#
loop_
_entity.id
_entity.type
_entity.pdbx_description
1 polymer ?
#
loop_
_entity_poly.entity_id
_entity_poly.type
_entity_poly.pdbx_seq_one_letter_code
_entity_poly.pdbx_strand_id
1 'polypeptide(L)'
;MQEVIKHVACPYCGACCDDLEVTVEDGKILSVKNACMIGTEIYHHASREGRIGLPRRRQPDGTYKDISYEEAIDFTAKMLIDAKKPLIYGFGSTNCEGMAAAGRVAEDAGAVLDNCASICHGSSFLAIFDTGYPSCTLGEVKNRADVVIYWGSNPQHAHPRHLSRYGVFPRGYFTGKGHKGRKVIVVDPRYTDTARCADHYLQVQQGHDYELFDAFRMVMHGYADQIPEVVAGIPKGKILEVCEIIKGGRYVHIFFGMGLCHSDGRNHNVDIAINLVRDINEFTKCTIMAMRGHYNIAGPGIVWAWQFGFPYCIDLSKGSHAHMNPGETSSVDLANRGEVDAFINIGTDAGAHFPIRAFEKLGGKVPMVTIDPSVNMAATVSDVHIPVAIVGVETGGICYRMDNVPIQYRAVVPPYNGILTDEQLFDKIYERMQELKKEGYGKADGKWEYATPLADVRPVKEVFE
;
A
#
# COMPACT_ATOMS: atom_id res chain seq x y z
N MET A 1 9.47 31.19 -16.50
CA MET A 1 10.71 31.37 -15.68
C MET A 1 11.03 30.04 -15.04
N GLN A 2 12.28 29.58 -15.17
CA GLN A 2 12.70 28.30 -14.64
C GLN A 2 12.93 28.37 -13.13
N GLU A 3 12.35 27.42 -12.39
CA GLU A 3 12.47 27.29 -10.94
C GLU A 3 12.95 25.86 -10.57
N VAL A 4 13.77 25.74 -9.52
CA VAL A 4 14.20 24.45 -8.95
C VAL A 4 13.60 24.31 -7.56
N ILE A 5 12.66 23.40 -7.43
CA ILE A 5 12.00 23.06 -6.16
C ILE A 5 12.78 21.93 -5.50
N LYS A 6 13.36 22.19 -4.31
CA LYS A 6 14.17 21.23 -3.57
C LYS A 6 13.40 20.55 -2.44
N HIS A 7 13.91 19.43 -1.94
CA HIS A 7 13.33 18.65 -0.85
C HIS A 7 11.89 18.22 -1.15
N VAL A 8 11.68 17.73 -2.37
CA VAL A 8 10.39 17.18 -2.80
C VAL A 8 10.33 15.70 -2.44
N ALA A 9 9.20 15.25 -1.91
CA ALA A 9 8.96 13.86 -1.57
C ALA A 9 8.41 13.07 -2.77
N CYS A 10 8.96 11.89 -3.00
CA CYS A 10 8.61 11.03 -4.13
C CYS A 10 7.32 10.22 -3.88
N PRO A 11 6.29 10.31 -4.73
CA PRO A 11 5.04 9.59 -4.56
C PRO A 11 5.03 8.20 -5.24
N TYR A 12 6.15 7.48 -5.20
CA TYR A 12 6.22 6.15 -5.81
C TYR A 12 6.04 5.03 -4.79
N CYS A 13 6.96 4.88 -3.86
CA CYS A 13 7.00 3.74 -2.96
C CYS A 13 7.20 4.15 -1.50
N GLY A 14 7.00 3.20 -0.58
CA GLY A 14 7.08 3.43 0.86
C GLY A 14 8.42 3.96 1.39
N ALA A 15 9.46 4.06 0.56
CA ALA A 15 10.70 4.74 0.92
C ALA A 15 10.54 6.28 0.98
N CYS A 16 9.53 6.85 0.32
CA CYS A 16 9.19 8.28 0.31
C CYS A 16 10.44 9.17 0.26
N CYS A 17 11.29 8.97 -0.76
CA CYS A 17 12.54 9.74 -0.88
C CYS A 17 12.22 11.23 -0.90
N ASP A 18 12.72 11.99 0.05
CA ASP A 18 12.41 13.40 0.33
C ASP A 18 13.57 14.36 -0.03
N ASP A 19 14.48 13.89 -0.89
CA ASP A 19 15.65 14.62 -1.36
C ASP A 19 15.60 14.98 -2.85
N LEU A 20 14.40 14.92 -3.45
CA LEU A 20 14.26 15.22 -4.87
C LEU A 20 14.41 16.72 -5.15
N GLU A 21 15.00 17.03 -6.29
CA GLU A 21 15.01 18.37 -6.88
C GLU A 21 14.23 18.32 -8.19
N VAL A 22 13.15 19.09 -8.29
CA VAL A 22 12.28 19.15 -9.46
C VAL A 22 12.45 20.51 -10.13
N THR A 23 12.82 20.52 -11.41
CA THR A 23 12.92 21.74 -12.22
C THR A 23 11.62 21.94 -12.97
N VAL A 24 11.00 23.09 -12.78
CA VAL A 24 9.73 23.48 -13.40
C VAL A 24 9.90 24.77 -14.20
N GLU A 25 9.27 24.86 -15.36
CA GLU A 25 9.18 26.05 -16.18
C GLU A 25 7.77 26.20 -16.75
N ASP A 26 7.13 27.32 -16.50
CA ASP A 26 5.78 27.67 -16.99
C ASP A 26 4.76 26.54 -16.73
N GLY A 27 4.78 25.95 -15.51
CA GLY A 27 3.89 24.89 -15.08
C GLY A 27 4.22 23.50 -15.64
N LYS A 28 5.35 23.35 -16.34
CA LYS A 28 5.82 22.05 -16.88
C LYS A 28 7.05 21.55 -16.15
N ILE A 29 7.08 20.25 -15.85
CA ILE A 29 8.22 19.58 -15.22
C ILE A 29 9.24 19.27 -16.31
N LEU A 30 10.43 19.86 -16.19
CA LEU A 30 11.52 19.66 -17.14
C LEU A 30 12.45 18.51 -16.74
N SER A 31 12.77 18.40 -15.45
CA SER A 31 13.66 17.35 -14.95
C SER A 31 13.44 17.05 -13.47
N VAL A 32 13.79 15.82 -13.08
CA VAL A 32 13.75 15.38 -11.68
C VAL A 32 15.08 14.76 -11.32
N LYS A 33 15.79 15.33 -10.35
CA LYS A 33 17.04 14.79 -9.81
C LYS A 33 16.79 13.99 -8.54
N ASN A 34 17.68 13.05 -8.24
CA ASN A 34 17.62 12.19 -7.05
C ASN A 34 16.39 11.28 -6.99
N ALA A 35 15.67 11.06 -8.10
CA ALA A 35 14.63 10.04 -8.22
C ALA A 35 15.19 8.74 -8.81
N CYS A 36 14.52 7.62 -8.56
CA CYS A 36 14.69 6.42 -9.36
C CYS A 36 13.93 6.58 -10.69
N MET A 37 14.13 5.66 -11.62
CA MET A 37 13.50 5.72 -12.95
C MET A 37 11.96 5.81 -12.83
N ILE A 38 11.34 4.99 -11.99
CA ILE A 38 9.87 5.00 -11.83
C ILE A 38 9.40 6.31 -11.17
N GLY A 39 10.10 6.79 -10.13
CA GLY A 39 9.79 8.08 -9.52
C GLY A 39 9.89 9.24 -10.52
N THR A 40 10.88 9.24 -11.39
CA THR A 40 11.03 10.22 -12.48
C THR A 40 9.83 10.17 -13.44
N GLU A 41 9.41 8.97 -13.83
CA GLU A 41 8.27 8.78 -14.74
C GLU A 41 6.95 9.32 -14.19
N ILE A 42 6.69 9.20 -12.88
CA ILE A 42 5.48 9.75 -12.26
C ILE A 42 5.41 11.27 -12.43
N TYR A 43 6.53 11.96 -12.24
CA TYR A 43 6.58 13.41 -12.44
C TYR A 43 6.39 13.80 -13.91
N HIS A 44 7.01 13.08 -14.83
CA HIS A 44 6.84 13.34 -16.26
C HIS A 44 5.44 13.00 -16.77
N HIS A 45 4.76 12.01 -16.16
CA HIS A 45 3.39 11.64 -16.52
C HIS A 45 2.42 12.81 -16.33
N ALA A 46 2.58 13.61 -15.29
CA ALA A 46 1.75 14.79 -15.04
C ALA A 46 1.78 15.81 -16.17
N SER A 47 2.86 15.85 -16.96
CA SER A 47 3.06 16.80 -18.07
C SER A 47 2.81 16.18 -19.44
N ARG A 48 2.37 14.92 -19.55
CA ARG A 48 2.18 14.22 -20.83
C ARG A 48 0.88 14.61 -21.52
N GLU A 49 0.93 14.73 -22.84
CA GLU A 49 -0.25 14.79 -23.70
C GLU A 49 -1.08 13.50 -23.56
N GLY A 50 -2.41 13.62 -23.57
CA GLY A 50 -3.32 12.47 -23.44
C GLY A 50 -3.67 12.09 -22.00
N ARG A 51 -3.22 12.86 -20.99
CA ARG A 51 -3.71 12.72 -19.62
C ARG A 51 -5.19 13.03 -19.55
N ILE A 52 -5.94 12.24 -18.77
CA ILE A 52 -7.38 12.43 -18.60
C ILE A 52 -7.61 13.68 -17.76
N GLY A 53 -8.37 14.63 -18.30
CA GLY A 53 -8.67 15.91 -17.66
C GLY A 53 -10.11 16.04 -17.14
N LEU A 54 -11.01 15.13 -17.54
CA LEU A 54 -12.41 15.11 -17.15
C LEU A 54 -12.84 13.71 -16.72
N PRO A 55 -13.84 13.60 -15.84
CA PRO A 55 -14.49 12.31 -15.59
C PRO A 55 -15.08 11.72 -16.87
N ARG A 56 -15.15 10.39 -16.93
CA ARG A 56 -15.66 9.68 -18.10
C ARG A 56 -16.67 8.62 -17.67
N ARG A 57 -17.73 8.49 -18.44
CA ARG A 57 -18.78 7.50 -18.25
C ARG A 57 -18.77 6.46 -19.38
N ARG A 58 -18.85 5.20 -19.01
CA ARG A 58 -18.94 4.09 -19.93
C ARG A 58 -20.26 4.13 -20.67
N GLN A 59 -20.20 3.90 -21.98
CA GLN A 59 -21.36 3.82 -22.88
C GLN A 59 -21.76 2.36 -23.10
N PRO A 60 -22.99 2.10 -23.62
CA PRO A 60 -23.46 0.74 -23.92
C PRO A 60 -22.54 -0.04 -24.87
N ASP A 61 -21.85 0.65 -25.78
CA ASP A 61 -20.90 0.06 -26.74
C ASP A 61 -19.52 -0.22 -26.12
N GLY A 62 -19.34 0.05 -24.81
CA GLY A 62 -18.07 -0.10 -24.10
C GLY A 62 -17.10 1.08 -24.24
N THR A 63 -17.41 2.08 -25.07
CA THR A 63 -16.61 3.30 -25.17
C THR A 63 -16.82 4.21 -23.96
N TYR A 64 -15.96 5.21 -23.79
CA TYR A 64 -16.07 6.20 -22.71
C TYR A 64 -16.36 7.58 -23.30
N LYS A 65 -17.28 8.30 -22.68
CA LYS A 65 -17.61 9.69 -22.99
C LYS A 65 -17.26 10.58 -21.80
N ASP A 66 -16.68 11.72 -22.06
CA ASP A 66 -16.41 12.74 -21.03
C ASP A 66 -17.74 13.26 -20.46
N ILE A 67 -17.76 13.44 -19.15
CA ILE A 67 -18.87 13.99 -18.37
C ILE A 67 -18.34 15.07 -17.42
N SER A 68 -19.23 15.83 -16.80
CA SER A 68 -18.83 16.80 -15.79
C SER A 68 -18.51 16.14 -14.45
N TYR A 69 -17.81 16.84 -13.56
CA TYR A 69 -17.60 16.40 -12.19
C TYR A 69 -18.93 16.28 -11.42
N GLU A 70 -19.86 17.20 -11.65
CA GLU A 70 -21.18 17.19 -11.03
C GLU A 70 -21.96 15.93 -11.40
N GLU A 71 -21.91 15.51 -12.67
CA GLU A 71 -22.55 14.25 -13.13
C GLU A 71 -21.88 13.04 -12.51
N ALA A 72 -20.56 13.01 -12.44
CA ALA A 72 -19.82 11.91 -11.84
C ALA A 72 -20.05 11.80 -10.33
N ILE A 73 -20.11 12.93 -9.62
CA ILE A 73 -20.38 13.02 -8.19
C ILE A 73 -21.82 12.57 -7.90
N ASP A 74 -22.80 13.05 -8.67
CA ASP A 74 -24.22 12.65 -8.51
C ASP A 74 -24.40 11.15 -8.72
N PHE A 75 -23.77 10.58 -9.76
CA PHE A 75 -23.75 9.13 -9.99
C PHE A 75 -23.20 8.38 -8.78
N THR A 76 -22.04 8.81 -8.29
CA THR A 76 -21.34 8.14 -7.17
C THR A 76 -22.14 8.23 -5.87
N ALA A 77 -22.73 9.40 -5.58
CA ALA A 77 -23.55 9.61 -4.40
C ALA A 77 -24.81 8.75 -4.42
N LYS A 78 -25.52 8.67 -5.55
CA LYS A 78 -26.70 7.79 -5.72
C LYS A 78 -26.33 6.33 -5.59
N MET A 79 -25.25 5.89 -6.26
CA MET A 79 -24.73 4.53 -6.16
C MET A 79 -24.49 4.10 -4.70
N LEU A 80 -23.87 4.98 -3.90
CA LEU A 80 -23.59 4.70 -2.48
C LEU A 80 -24.84 4.66 -1.61
N ILE A 81 -25.85 5.52 -1.88
CA ILE A 81 -27.11 5.55 -1.13
C ILE A 81 -27.96 4.31 -1.42
N ASP A 82 -27.96 3.85 -2.67
CA ASP A 82 -28.80 2.72 -3.10
C ASP A 82 -28.20 1.35 -2.74
N ALA A 83 -26.89 1.29 -2.53
CA ALA A 83 -26.19 0.06 -2.20
C ALA A 83 -26.49 -0.41 -0.78
N LYS A 84 -26.62 -1.72 -0.60
CA LYS A 84 -26.77 -2.36 0.71
C LYS A 84 -25.44 -2.69 1.36
N LYS A 85 -24.42 -2.99 0.56
CA LYS A 85 -23.05 -3.29 1.02
C LYS A 85 -22.02 -2.72 0.05
N PRO A 86 -21.90 -1.40 -0.03
CA PRO A 86 -20.90 -0.78 -0.88
C PRO A 86 -19.49 -1.04 -0.32
N LEU A 87 -18.52 -1.22 -1.21
CA LEU A 87 -17.10 -1.38 -0.89
C LEU A 87 -16.33 -0.17 -1.40
N ILE A 88 -15.55 0.47 -0.54
CA ILE A 88 -14.56 1.50 -0.92
C ILE A 88 -13.18 0.93 -0.63
N TYR A 89 -12.37 0.74 -1.68
CA TYR A 89 -11.08 0.04 -1.58
C TYR A 89 -9.96 0.77 -2.31
N GLY A 90 -8.75 0.68 -1.71
CA GLY A 90 -7.53 1.10 -2.36
C GLY A 90 -6.61 1.95 -1.49
N PHE A 91 -6.53 3.26 -1.76
CA PHE A 91 -5.84 4.27 -0.95
C PHE A 91 -4.31 4.12 -0.83
N GLY A 92 -3.68 3.25 -1.62
CA GLY A 92 -2.23 3.10 -1.60
C GLY A 92 -1.48 4.34 -2.10
N SER A 93 -2.13 5.11 -2.97
CA SER A 93 -1.58 6.29 -3.66
C SER A 93 -2.42 7.56 -3.46
N THR A 94 -2.97 7.75 -2.26
CA THR A 94 -3.73 8.92 -1.79
C THR A 94 -3.03 9.58 -0.61
N ASN A 95 -3.37 10.85 -0.28
CA ASN A 95 -2.94 11.50 0.96
C ASN A 95 -3.88 11.18 2.13
N CYS A 96 -3.47 11.50 3.35
CA CYS A 96 -4.24 11.23 4.57
C CYS A 96 -5.54 12.04 4.64
N GLU A 97 -5.55 13.23 4.09
CA GLU A 97 -6.70 14.12 4.01
C GLU A 97 -7.82 13.48 3.16
N GLY A 98 -7.48 12.95 1.98
CA GLY A 98 -8.41 12.20 1.14
C GLY A 98 -8.92 10.91 1.80
N MET A 99 -8.05 10.20 2.54
CA MET A 99 -8.45 9.02 3.32
C MET A 99 -9.45 9.36 4.42
N ALA A 100 -9.26 10.49 5.12
CA ALA A 100 -10.17 10.95 6.17
C ALA A 100 -11.52 11.38 5.59
N ALA A 101 -11.54 12.04 4.43
CA ALA A 101 -12.75 12.40 3.73
C ALA A 101 -13.52 11.16 3.24
N ALA A 102 -12.82 10.18 2.68
CA ALA A 102 -13.41 8.90 2.30
C ALA A 102 -14.00 8.13 3.49
N GLY A 103 -13.36 8.19 4.65
CA GLY A 103 -13.88 7.63 5.90
C GLY A 103 -15.26 8.19 6.26
N ARG A 104 -15.45 9.51 6.16
CA ARG A 104 -16.77 10.15 6.38
C ARG A 104 -17.83 9.67 5.39
N VAL A 105 -17.47 9.54 4.12
CA VAL A 105 -18.38 9.00 3.09
C VAL A 105 -18.73 7.55 3.40
N ALA A 106 -17.75 6.73 3.77
CA ALA A 106 -17.96 5.31 4.10
C ALA A 106 -18.88 5.13 5.30
N GLU A 107 -18.70 5.94 6.35
CA GLU A 107 -19.56 5.92 7.55
C GLU A 107 -21.02 6.30 7.20
N ASP A 108 -21.20 7.37 6.42
CA ASP A 108 -22.54 7.84 6.04
C ASP A 108 -23.25 6.89 5.06
N ALA A 109 -22.50 6.17 4.23
CA ALA A 109 -23.01 5.15 3.31
C ALA A 109 -23.23 3.79 3.97
N GLY A 110 -22.69 3.56 5.17
CA GLY A 110 -22.63 2.22 5.76
C GLY A 110 -21.77 1.26 4.96
N ALA A 111 -20.67 1.75 4.37
CA ALA A 111 -19.82 0.98 3.48
C ALA A 111 -18.83 0.08 4.23
N VAL A 112 -18.29 -0.89 3.51
CA VAL A 112 -17.03 -1.53 3.91
C VAL A 112 -15.89 -0.67 3.39
N LEU A 113 -14.99 -0.28 4.28
CA LEU A 113 -13.81 0.52 4.00
C LEU A 113 -12.56 -0.34 4.14
N ASP A 114 -11.84 -0.54 3.03
CA ASP A 114 -10.66 -1.39 3.03
C ASP A 114 -9.53 -0.78 2.19
N ASN A 115 -8.32 -1.24 2.39
CA ASN A 115 -7.17 -0.70 1.67
C ASN A 115 -6.21 -1.79 1.18
N CYS A 116 -5.24 -1.38 0.35
CA CYS A 116 -4.26 -2.29 -0.23
C CYS A 116 -3.48 -3.12 0.80
N ALA A 117 -3.42 -2.70 2.08
CA ALA A 117 -2.73 -3.48 3.10
C ALA A 117 -3.40 -4.82 3.35
N SER A 118 -4.73 -4.96 3.16
CA SER A 118 -5.45 -6.21 3.38
C SER A 118 -4.92 -7.36 2.52
N ILE A 119 -4.46 -7.07 1.30
CA ILE A 119 -3.85 -8.05 0.39
C ILE A 119 -2.32 -7.97 0.35
N CYS A 120 -1.70 -7.05 1.07
CA CYS A 120 -0.25 -6.83 1.09
C CYS A 120 0.36 -7.23 2.45
N HIS A 121 0.03 -6.47 3.48
CA HIS A 121 0.56 -6.59 4.84
C HIS A 121 -0.54 -6.80 5.90
N GLY A 122 -1.73 -7.29 5.53
CA GLY A 122 -2.82 -7.55 6.47
C GLY A 122 -2.42 -8.52 7.58
N SER A 123 -1.68 -9.58 7.25
CA SER A 123 -1.11 -10.51 8.22
C SER A 123 -0.15 -9.84 9.21
N SER A 124 0.56 -8.78 8.79
CA SER A 124 1.42 -8.01 9.70
C SER A 124 0.62 -7.24 10.75
N PHE A 125 -0.55 -6.69 10.38
CA PHE A 125 -1.40 -6.00 11.34
C PHE A 125 -1.92 -6.96 12.41
N LEU A 126 -2.33 -8.17 12.02
CA LEU A 126 -2.79 -9.19 12.98
C LEU A 126 -1.69 -9.54 13.99
N ALA A 127 -0.48 -9.82 13.51
CA ALA A 127 0.67 -10.11 14.37
C ALA A 127 1.02 -8.91 15.29
N ILE A 128 0.95 -7.68 14.76
CA ILE A 128 1.24 -6.46 15.54
C ILE A 128 0.20 -6.25 16.65
N PHE A 129 -1.07 -6.59 16.43
CA PHE A 129 -2.08 -6.52 17.48
C PHE A 129 -1.79 -7.49 18.62
N ASP A 130 -1.27 -8.67 18.31
CA ASP A 130 -0.98 -9.69 19.31
C ASP A 130 0.32 -9.43 20.07
N THR A 131 1.37 -8.96 19.38
CA THR A 131 2.75 -8.94 19.91
C THR A 131 3.39 -7.56 19.99
N GLY A 132 2.76 -6.52 19.41
CA GLY A 132 3.32 -5.17 19.29
C GLY A 132 4.24 -5.02 18.08
N TYR A 133 4.90 -3.86 17.98
CA TYR A 133 5.74 -3.53 16.82
C TYR A 133 7.03 -2.81 17.23
N PRO A 134 8.09 -3.53 17.59
CA PRO A 134 9.38 -2.94 17.98
C PRO A 134 10.14 -2.42 16.76
N SER A 135 9.68 -1.28 16.23
CA SER A 135 10.23 -0.66 15.01
C SER A 135 11.13 0.55 15.32
N CYS A 136 11.70 1.13 14.28
CA CYS A 136 12.50 2.35 14.33
C CYS A 136 12.33 3.14 13.03
N THR A 137 12.93 4.32 12.93
CA THR A 137 12.92 5.10 11.69
C THR A 137 13.98 4.62 10.69
N LEU A 138 13.76 4.84 9.39
CA LEU A 138 14.76 4.61 8.35
C LEU A 138 16.05 5.45 8.59
N GLY A 139 15.89 6.62 9.20
CA GLY A 139 17.02 7.45 9.64
C GLY A 139 17.84 6.76 10.73
N GLU A 140 17.20 6.05 11.64
CA GLU A 140 17.89 5.30 12.68
C GLU A 140 18.63 4.08 12.11
N VAL A 141 18.01 3.34 11.19
CA VAL A 141 18.68 2.24 10.45
C VAL A 141 19.94 2.77 9.77
N LYS A 142 19.83 3.85 8.99
CA LYS A 142 20.97 4.49 8.32
C LYS A 142 22.12 4.82 9.26
N ASN A 143 21.79 5.37 10.43
CA ASN A 143 22.80 5.92 11.34
C ASN A 143 23.35 4.90 12.32
N ARG A 144 22.63 3.83 12.65
CA ARG A 144 22.95 2.90 13.75
C ARG A 144 23.15 1.46 13.35
N ALA A 145 22.33 0.93 12.41
CA ALA A 145 22.33 -0.49 12.09
C ALA A 145 23.64 -0.93 11.44
N ASP A 146 24.35 -1.84 12.09
CA ASP A 146 25.55 -2.50 11.58
C ASP A 146 25.30 -3.96 11.17
N VAL A 147 24.13 -4.52 11.50
CA VAL A 147 23.60 -5.75 10.92
C VAL A 147 22.21 -5.45 10.33
N VAL A 148 22.02 -5.72 9.05
CA VAL A 148 20.77 -5.52 8.35
C VAL A 148 20.33 -6.83 7.71
N ILE A 149 19.11 -7.24 8.03
CA ILE A 149 18.52 -8.49 7.53
C ILE A 149 17.34 -8.14 6.63
N TYR A 150 17.32 -8.68 5.41
CA TYR A 150 16.18 -8.62 4.50
C TYR A 150 15.55 -10.01 4.41
N TRP A 151 14.31 -10.14 4.87
CA TRP A 151 13.59 -11.41 4.90
C TRP A 151 12.37 -11.36 4.00
N GLY A 152 12.33 -12.22 2.97
CA GLY A 152 11.24 -12.26 2.01
C GLY A 152 10.98 -10.91 1.33
N SER A 153 12.05 -10.13 1.11
CA SER A 153 11.99 -8.76 0.61
C SER A 153 13.08 -8.47 -0.41
N ASN A 154 12.70 -7.89 -1.55
CA ASN A 154 13.62 -7.50 -2.63
C ASN A 154 13.56 -5.99 -2.89
N PRO A 155 14.12 -5.14 -1.99
CA PRO A 155 14.09 -3.69 -2.14
C PRO A 155 14.77 -3.19 -3.40
N GLN A 156 15.70 -3.93 -3.99
CA GLN A 156 16.35 -3.53 -5.24
C GLN A 156 15.34 -3.35 -6.38
N HIS A 157 14.24 -4.11 -6.38
CA HIS A 157 13.13 -3.96 -7.32
C HIS A 157 12.01 -3.08 -6.76
N ALA A 158 11.51 -3.40 -5.56
CA ALA A 158 10.32 -2.76 -5.00
C ALA A 158 10.59 -1.33 -4.48
N HIS A 159 11.82 -1.05 -4.05
CA HIS A 159 12.22 0.22 -3.43
C HIS A 159 13.61 0.65 -3.92
N PRO A 160 13.76 1.03 -5.21
CA PRO A 160 15.08 1.08 -5.90
C PRO A 160 16.15 1.93 -5.21
N ARG A 161 15.77 2.98 -4.46
CA ARG A 161 16.72 3.81 -3.71
C ARG A 161 16.90 3.39 -2.25
N HIS A 162 16.19 2.36 -1.76
CA HIS A 162 16.24 1.99 -0.35
C HIS A 162 17.65 1.57 0.11
N LEU A 163 18.32 0.69 -0.66
CA LEU A 163 19.66 0.22 -0.29
C LEU A 163 20.69 1.35 -0.28
N SER A 164 20.61 2.28 -1.25
CA SER A 164 21.55 3.39 -1.39
C SER A 164 21.26 4.55 -0.42
N ARG A 165 20.00 4.72 0.01
CA ARG A 165 19.60 5.85 0.84
C ARG A 165 19.55 5.54 2.34
N TYR A 166 19.09 4.35 2.71
CA TYR A 166 18.80 4.00 4.12
C TYR A 166 19.47 2.72 4.60
N GLY A 167 19.42 1.63 3.82
CA GLY A 167 19.71 0.28 4.30
C GLY A 167 21.20 -0.08 4.33
N VAL A 168 21.84 -0.19 3.17
CA VAL A 168 23.13 -0.88 3.02
C VAL A 168 24.28 0.09 2.76
N PHE A 169 24.18 0.90 1.72
CA PHE A 169 25.32 1.66 1.20
C PHE A 169 25.60 3.00 1.90
N PRO A 170 24.63 3.72 2.49
CA PRO A 170 24.89 5.07 2.97
C PRO A 170 25.79 5.08 4.21
N ARG A 171 26.62 6.10 4.30
CA ARG A 171 27.31 6.43 5.54
C ARG A 171 26.33 7.09 6.50
N GLY A 172 26.38 6.69 7.77
CA GLY A 172 25.60 7.26 8.85
C GLY A 172 26.52 7.71 9.99
N TYR A 173 25.94 8.35 11.01
CA TYR A 173 26.69 8.91 12.12
C TYR A 173 27.55 7.86 12.86
N PHE A 174 26.97 6.70 13.20
CA PHE A 174 27.67 5.58 13.83
C PHE A 174 28.14 4.50 12.85
N THR A 175 27.80 4.64 11.57
CA THR A 175 28.13 3.71 10.49
C THR A 175 28.98 4.40 9.40
N GLY A 176 30.00 5.14 9.83
CA GLY A 176 30.83 5.99 8.95
C GLY A 176 31.56 5.26 7.82
N LYS A 177 31.74 3.92 7.94
CA LYS A 177 32.30 3.08 6.87
C LYS A 177 31.27 2.67 5.80
N GLY A 178 29.97 3.02 5.99
CA GLY A 178 28.88 2.60 5.09
C GLY A 178 28.83 1.08 4.96
N HIS A 179 28.65 0.58 3.74
CA HIS A 179 28.59 -0.86 3.43
C HIS A 179 29.76 -1.67 4.05
N LYS A 180 30.98 -1.17 4.00
CA LYS A 180 32.16 -1.86 4.59
C LYS A 180 32.10 -2.05 6.10
N GLY A 181 31.21 -1.36 6.78
CA GLY A 181 31.00 -1.46 8.22
C GLY A 181 29.71 -2.14 8.62
N ARG A 182 28.97 -2.69 7.66
CA ARG A 182 27.72 -3.41 7.88
C ARG A 182 27.83 -4.86 7.48
N LYS A 183 27.06 -5.71 8.14
CA LYS A 183 26.77 -7.08 7.71
C LYS A 183 25.35 -7.12 7.14
N VAL A 184 25.23 -7.63 5.92
CA VAL A 184 23.97 -7.76 5.20
C VAL A 184 23.60 -9.21 5.06
N ILE A 185 22.45 -9.60 5.61
CA ILE A 185 21.92 -10.95 5.56
C ILE A 185 20.64 -10.91 4.73
N VAL A 186 20.49 -11.82 3.78
CA VAL A 186 19.26 -11.97 2.99
C VAL A 186 18.73 -13.38 3.15
N VAL A 187 17.45 -13.48 3.53
CA VAL A 187 16.70 -14.75 3.63
C VAL A 187 15.58 -14.68 2.59
N ASP A 188 15.67 -15.50 1.55
CA ASP A 188 14.71 -15.50 0.44
C ASP A 188 14.80 -16.86 -0.28
N PRO A 189 13.69 -17.48 -0.70
CA PRO A 189 13.73 -18.70 -1.49
C PRO A 189 14.39 -18.52 -2.85
N ARG A 190 14.46 -17.30 -3.34
CA ARG A 190 15.05 -16.94 -4.63
C ARG A 190 16.31 -16.08 -4.44
N TYR A 191 17.35 -16.35 -5.22
CA TYR A 191 18.55 -15.49 -5.27
C TYR A 191 18.24 -14.18 -6.01
N THR A 192 17.79 -13.19 -5.26
CA THR A 192 17.34 -11.86 -5.77
C THR A 192 18.50 -10.91 -6.01
N ASP A 193 18.24 -9.76 -6.69
CA ASP A 193 19.23 -8.70 -6.82
C ASP A 193 19.63 -8.09 -5.46
N THR A 194 18.75 -8.13 -4.46
CA THR A 194 19.10 -7.77 -3.09
C THR A 194 20.06 -8.81 -2.48
N ALA A 195 19.86 -10.09 -2.76
CA ALA A 195 20.75 -11.17 -2.29
C ALA A 195 22.17 -11.04 -2.89
N ARG A 196 22.31 -10.47 -4.09
CA ARG A 196 23.65 -10.18 -4.69
C ARG A 196 24.46 -9.15 -3.88
N CYS A 197 23.80 -8.36 -3.05
CA CYS A 197 24.44 -7.36 -2.18
C CYS A 197 24.71 -7.90 -0.77
N ALA A 198 24.35 -9.16 -0.47
CA ALA A 198 24.45 -9.74 0.85
C ALA A 198 25.84 -10.32 1.14
N ASP A 199 26.29 -10.18 2.41
CA ASP A 199 27.44 -10.95 2.94
C ASP A 199 27.03 -12.41 3.18
N HIS A 200 25.77 -12.65 3.60
CA HIS A 200 25.21 -13.97 3.87
C HIS A 200 23.83 -14.10 3.22
N TYR A 201 23.70 -15.10 2.36
CA TYR A 201 22.44 -15.47 1.76
C TYR A 201 21.98 -16.84 2.30
N LEU A 202 20.74 -16.90 2.78
CA LEU A 202 20.07 -18.09 3.25
C LEU A 202 18.91 -18.39 2.30
N GLN A 203 19.04 -19.43 1.52
CA GLN A 203 17.98 -19.88 0.61
C GLN A 203 16.97 -20.72 1.39
N VAL A 204 16.03 -20.05 2.06
CA VAL A 204 14.97 -20.72 2.80
C VAL A 204 14.06 -21.50 1.84
N GLN A 205 13.65 -22.70 2.22
CA GLN A 205 12.63 -23.44 1.51
C GLN A 205 11.30 -22.66 1.60
N GLN A 206 10.66 -22.44 0.47
CA GLN A 206 9.40 -21.67 0.42
C GLN A 206 8.35 -22.32 1.34
N GLY A 207 7.69 -21.49 2.15
CA GLY A 207 6.67 -21.92 3.11
C GLY A 207 7.22 -22.31 4.48
N HIS A 208 8.54 -22.39 4.67
CA HIS A 208 9.19 -22.85 5.92
C HIS A 208 9.89 -21.71 6.68
N ASP A 209 9.39 -20.50 6.54
CA ASP A 209 9.94 -19.33 7.25
C ASP A 209 9.78 -19.47 8.77
N TYR A 210 8.65 -20.01 9.23
CA TYR A 210 8.36 -20.19 10.65
C TYR A 210 9.39 -21.08 11.33
N GLU A 211 9.70 -22.24 10.74
CA GLU A 211 10.67 -23.20 11.27
C GLU A 211 12.08 -22.59 11.32
N LEU A 212 12.44 -21.76 10.34
CA LEU A 212 13.73 -21.10 10.36
C LEU A 212 13.80 -20.03 11.46
N PHE A 213 12.75 -19.26 11.67
CA PHE A 213 12.67 -18.33 12.81
C PHE A 213 12.74 -19.04 14.15
N ASP A 214 12.06 -20.17 14.28
CA ASP A 214 12.10 -20.98 15.50
C ASP A 214 13.51 -21.51 15.78
N ALA A 215 14.22 -22.00 14.77
CA ALA A 215 15.61 -22.41 14.91
C ALA A 215 16.52 -21.25 15.38
N PHE A 216 16.35 -20.03 14.84
CA PHE A 216 17.08 -18.87 15.33
C PHE A 216 16.75 -18.59 16.80
N ARG A 217 15.48 -18.66 17.21
CA ARG A 217 15.05 -18.46 18.60
C ARG A 217 15.62 -19.53 19.53
N MET A 218 15.62 -20.80 19.10
CA MET A 218 16.25 -21.88 19.86
C MET A 218 17.74 -21.58 20.12
N VAL A 219 18.47 -21.08 19.11
CA VAL A 219 19.88 -20.71 19.28
C VAL A 219 20.03 -19.52 20.23
N MET A 220 19.14 -18.52 20.17
CA MET A 220 19.16 -17.39 21.10
C MET A 220 18.94 -17.84 22.55
N HIS A 221 18.09 -18.83 22.78
CA HIS A 221 17.82 -19.40 24.10
C HIS A 221 18.82 -20.51 24.55
N GLY A 222 19.89 -20.74 23.80
CA GLY A 222 20.94 -21.71 24.17
C GLY A 222 20.65 -23.16 23.82
N TYR A 223 19.64 -23.46 23.03
CA TYR A 223 19.26 -24.81 22.58
C TYR A 223 19.83 -25.18 21.21
N ALA A 224 20.98 -24.63 20.87
CA ALA A 224 21.65 -24.87 19.57
C ALA A 224 21.92 -26.33 19.24
N ASP A 225 22.16 -27.15 20.24
CA ASP A 225 22.39 -28.60 20.11
C ASP A 225 21.11 -29.36 19.72
N GLN A 226 19.93 -28.83 20.04
CA GLN A 226 18.64 -29.47 19.79
C GLN A 226 18.04 -29.17 18.40
N ILE A 227 18.60 -28.21 17.64
CA ILE A 227 18.13 -27.99 16.28
C ILE A 227 18.62 -29.07 15.31
N PRO A 228 17.78 -29.48 14.33
CA PRO A 228 18.19 -30.44 13.30
C PRO A 228 19.40 -29.99 12.49
N GLU A 229 20.12 -30.92 11.86
CA GLU A 229 21.26 -30.61 10.99
C GLU A 229 20.89 -29.73 9.77
N VAL A 230 19.64 -29.79 9.34
CA VAL A 230 19.07 -28.93 8.30
C VAL A 230 17.68 -28.45 8.74
N VAL A 231 17.45 -27.16 8.71
CA VAL A 231 16.14 -26.51 9.00
C VAL A 231 15.73 -25.65 7.82
N ALA A 232 14.54 -25.86 7.30
CA ALA A 232 14.01 -25.10 6.16
C ALA A 232 14.97 -25.03 4.94
N GLY A 233 15.75 -26.09 4.73
CA GLY A 233 16.77 -26.16 3.68
C GLY A 233 18.11 -25.52 4.06
N ILE A 234 18.25 -24.94 5.24
CA ILE A 234 19.49 -24.28 5.70
C ILE A 234 20.29 -25.22 6.64
N PRO A 235 21.57 -25.45 6.35
CA PRO A 235 22.43 -26.23 7.25
C PRO A 235 22.59 -25.57 8.63
N LYS A 236 22.55 -26.37 9.70
CA LYS A 236 22.73 -25.93 11.09
C LYS A 236 23.94 -25.03 11.28
N GLY A 237 25.09 -25.37 10.71
CA GLY A 237 26.30 -24.57 10.81
C GLY A 237 26.11 -23.13 10.28
N LYS A 238 25.29 -22.96 9.22
CA LYS A 238 24.99 -21.64 8.66
C LYS A 238 24.04 -20.84 9.56
N ILE A 239 23.09 -21.50 10.21
CA ILE A 239 22.21 -20.89 11.19
C ILE A 239 23.03 -20.36 12.38
N LEU A 240 23.93 -21.17 12.91
CA LEU A 240 24.81 -20.81 14.02
C LEU A 240 25.72 -19.62 13.64
N GLU A 241 26.35 -19.66 12.47
CA GLU A 241 27.17 -18.56 11.95
C GLU A 241 26.41 -17.24 11.93
N VAL A 242 25.19 -17.23 11.39
CA VAL A 242 24.35 -16.03 11.30
C VAL A 242 23.90 -15.56 12.67
N CYS A 243 23.55 -16.47 13.59
CA CYS A 243 23.21 -16.10 14.97
C CYS A 243 24.37 -15.41 15.70
N GLU A 244 25.60 -15.88 15.51
CA GLU A 244 26.77 -15.21 16.10
C GLU A 244 27.02 -13.82 15.51
N ILE A 245 26.77 -13.61 14.21
CA ILE A 245 26.83 -12.28 13.58
C ILE A 245 25.77 -11.37 14.20
N ILE A 246 24.55 -11.86 14.40
CA ILE A 246 23.45 -11.12 15.02
C ILE A 246 23.80 -10.72 16.45
N LYS A 247 24.25 -11.66 17.29
CA LYS A 247 24.65 -11.41 18.67
C LYS A 247 25.82 -10.42 18.79
N GLY A 248 26.76 -10.48 17.84
CA GLY A 248 27.93 -9.60 17.78
C GLY A 248 27.65 -8.19 17.24
N GLY A 249 26.47 -7.94 16.66
CA GLY A 249 26.06 -6.63 16.18
C GLY A 249 25.81 -5.65 17.33
N ARG A 250 25.93 -4.35 17.06
CA ARG A 250 25.57 -3.27 18.01
C ARG A 250 24.13 -2.84 17.85
N TYR A 251 23.61 -2.94 16.63
CA TYR A 251 22.23 -2.63 16.29
C TYR A 251 21.82 -3.46 15.07
N VAL A 252 20.91 -4.38 15.29
CA VAL A 252 20.34 -5.26 14.27
C VAL A 252 19.02 -4.67 13.77
N HIS A 253 18.80 -4.69 12.46
CA HIS A 253 17.50 -4.33 11.90
C HIS A 253 17.01 -5.39 10.92
N ILE A 254 15.77 -5.83 11.09
CA ILE A 254 15.09 -6.79 10.21
C ILE A 254 14.08 -6.06 9.35
N PHE A 255 14.30 -6.05 8.04
CA PHE A 255 13.30 -5.68 7.05
C PHE A 255 12.59 -6.92 6.53
N PHE A 256 11.26 -6.94 6.59
CA PHE A 256 10.51 -8.05 6.01
C PHE A 256 9.54 -7.56 4.93
N GLY A 257 9.33 -8.40 3.92
CA GLY A 257 8.46 -8.11 2.79
C GLY A 257 7.27 -9.06 2.68
N MET A 258 6.58 -8.96 1.55
CA MET A 258 5.44 -9.82 1.23
C MET A 258 5.81 -11.31 1.20
N GLY A 259 7.06 -11.66 0.90
CA GLY A 259 7.54 -13.03 0.94
C GLY A 259 7.29 -13.70 2.29
N LEU A 260 7.39 -12.94 3.40
CA LEU A 260 7.07 -13.44 4.72
C LEU A 260 5.55 -13.47 5.00
N CYS A 261 4.85 -12.40 4.61
CA CYS A 261 3.42 -12.25 4.90
C CYS A 261 2.52 -13.19 4.09
N HIS A 262 2.98 -13.63 2.91
CA HIS A 262 2.23 -14.47 1.96
C HIS A 262 2.74 -15.91 1.89
N SER A 263 3.76 -16.25 2.68
CA SER A 263 4.24 -17.62 2.89
C SER A 263 3.26 -18.39 3.78
N ASP A 264 3.36 -19.71 3.80
CA ASP A 264 2.59 -20.54 4.73
C ASP A 264 2.88 -20.09 6.17
N GLY A 265 1.87 -20.03 7.02
CA GLY A 265 1.99 -19.43 8.35
C GLY A 265 1.56 -17.98 8.46
N ARG A 266 1.63 -17.20 7.38
CA ARG A 266 1.05 -15.84 7.27
C ARG A 266 1.36 -14.93 8.47
N ASN A 267 0.34 -14.57 9.29
CA ASN A 267 0.51 -13.76 10.49
C ASN A 267 1.43 -14.39 11.54
N HIS A 268 1.45 -15.71 11.65
CA HIS A 268 2.33 -16.42 12.58
C HIS A 268 3.82 -16.28 12.23
N ASN A 269 4.15 -16.13 10.93
CA ASN A 269 5.52 -15.82 10.51
C ASN A 269 5.98 -14.44 11.00
N VAL A 270 5.08 -13.45 10.95
CA VAL A 270 5.40 -12.10 11.44
C VAL A 270 5.44 -12.08 12.96
N ASP A 271 4.55 -12.82 13.62
CA ASP A 271 4.52 -12.98 15.08
C ASP A 271 5.82 -13.58 15.60
N ILE A 272 6.26 -14.71 15.03
CA ILE A 272 7.52 -15.34 15.45
C ILE A 272 8.73 -14.46 15.11
N ALA A 273 8.70 -13.68 14.02
CA ALA A 273 9.74 -12.73 13.69
C ALA A 273 9.85 -11.61 14.75
N ILE A 274 8.72 -11.08 15.23
CA ILE A 274 8.68 -10.09 16.32
C ILE A 274 9.19 -10.72 17.63
N ASN A 275 8.83 -11.96 17.90
CA ASN A 275 9.36 -12.69 19.06
C ASN A 275 10.88 -12.92 18.97
N LEU A 276 11.41 -13.21 17.77
CA LEU A 276 12.87 -13.27 17.57
C LEU A 276 13.54 -11.92 17.85
N VAL A 277 12.92 -10.80 17.45
CA VAL A 277 13.43 -9.46 17.77
C VAL A 277 13.52 -9.26 19.28
N ARG A 278 12.51 -9.70 20.05
CA ARG A 278 12.54 -9.68 21.52
C ARG A 278 13.70 -10.49 22.06
N ASP A 279 13.89 -11.73 21.55
CA ASP A 279 14.97 -12.62 22.01
C ASP A 279 16.37 -12.05 21.69
N ILE A 280 16.54 -11.40 20.52
CA ILE A 280 17.80 -10.74 20.15
C ILE A 280 18.09 -9.54 21.08
N ASN A 281 17.06 -8.84 21.55
CA ASN A 281 17.21 -7.69 22.45
C ASN A 281 17.77 -8.07 23.84
N GLU A 282 17.87 -9.36 24.18
CA GLU A 282 18.62 -9.83 25.35
C GLU A 282 20.14 -9.71 25.15
N PHE A 283 20.61 -9.71 23.92
CA PHE A 283 22.04 -9.63 23.58
C PHE A 283 22.45 -8.28 23.03
N THR A 284 21.65 -7.74 22.11
CA THR A 284 21.92 -6.46 21.44
C THR A 284 20.62 -5.81 21.00
N LYS A 285 20.68 -4.54 20.59
CA LYS A 285 19.49 -3.81 20.10
C LYS A 285 19.03 -4.38 18.78
N CYS A 286 17.76 -4.73 18.70
CA CYS A 286 17.12 -5.22 17.50
C CYS A 286 15.76 -4.57 17.28
N THR A 287 15.44 -4.24 16.02
CA THR A 287 14.15 -3.71 15.59
C THR A 287 13.71 -4.36 14.28
N ILE A 288 12.43 -4.26 13.94
CA ILE A 288 11.84 -4.86 12.75
C ILE A 288 10.95 -3.85 12.00
N MET A 289 10.92 -3.94 10.67
CA MET A 289 10.10 -3.07 9.84
C MET A 289 9.54 -3.78 8.62
N ALA A 290 8.24 -3.60 8.37
CA ALA A 290 7.58 -4.04 7.15
C ALA A 290 8.00 -3.17 5.95
N MET A 291 8.41 -3.77 4.86
CA MET A 291 8.72 -3.08 3.61
C MET A 291 7.45 -2.89 2.77
N ARG A 292 6.70 -1.85 3.09
CA ARG A 292 5.43 -1.50 2.45
C ARG A 292 5.64 -0.93 1.05
N GLY A 293 4.80 -1.35 0.08
CA GLY A 293 4.97 -1.04 -1.34
C GLY A 293 4.66 0.42 -1.70
N HIS A 294 3.39 0.79 -1.73
CA HIS A 294 2.95 2.15 -2.09
C HIS A 294 3.44 3.21 -1.10
N TYR A 295 3.58 4.45 -1.57
CA TYR A 295 4.17 5.53 -0.77
C TYR A 295 3.37 5.89 0.49
N ASN A 296 2.05 5.67 0.49
CA ASN A 296 1.21 5.97 1.65
C ASN A 296 0.37 4.78 2.13
N ILE A 297 0.86 3.55 1.98
CA ILE A 297 0.14 2.36 2.45
C ILE A 297 0.02 2.30 3.98
N ALA A 298 0.84 3.05 4.71
CA ALA A 298 0.71 3.21 6.16
C ALA A 298 -0.41 4.17 6.55
N GLY A 299 -0.71 5.16 5.68
CA GLY A 299 -1.67 6.21 5.93
C GLY A 299 -3.07 5.73 6.29
N PRO A 300 -3.73 4.86 5.47
CA PRO A 300 -5.07 4.40 5.79
C PRO A 300 -5.13 3.71 7.15
N GLY A 301 -4.15 2.86 7.47
CA GLY A 301 -4.07 2.17 8.74
C GLY A 301 -3.99 3.11 9.94
N ILE A 302 -3.32 4.26 9.79
CA ILE A 302 -3.19 5.27 10.84
C ILE A 302 -4.45 6.13 10.92
N VAL A 303 -4.91 6.68 9.79
CA VAL A 303 -6.07 7.59 9.73
C VAL A 303 -7.34 6.89 10.22
N TRP A 304 -7.61 5.68 9.74
CA TRP A 304 -8.83 4.96 10.12
C TRP A 304 -8.76 4.35 11.52
N ALA A 305 -7.56 4.03 12.03
CA ALA A 305 -7.41 3.70 13.44
C ALA A 305 -7.80 4.89 14.34
N TRP A 306 -7.57 6.13 13.92
CA TRP A 306 -8.04 7.31 14.63
C TRP A 306 -9.55 7.54 14.50
N GLN A 307 -10.13 7.28 13.30
CA GLN A 307 -11.55 7.49 13.05
C GLN A 307 -12.43 6.37 13.60
N PHE A 308 -12.01 5.11 13.44
CA PHE A 308 -12.85 3.94 13.66
C PHE A 308 -12.27 2.91 14.66
N GLY A 309 -11.03 3.10 15.12
CA GLY A 309 -10.33 2.13 15.97
C GLY A 309 -9.70 0.95 15.25
N PHE A 310 -9.84 0.85 13.90
CA PHE A 310 -9.35 -0.25 13.09
C PHE A 310 -8.58 0.23 11.86
N PRO A 311 -7.52 -0.48 11.40
CA PRO A 311 -6.66 -0.01 10.32
C PRO A 311 -7.10 -0.41 8.91
N TYR A 312 -7.97 -1.42 8.73
CA TYR A 312 -8.39 -1.97 7.43
C TYR A 312 -9.57 -2.93 7.59
N CYS A 313 -10.19 -3.39 6.50
CA CYS A 313 -11.33 -4.34 6.52
C CYS A 313 -12.47 -3.89 7.43
N ILE A 314 -12.83 -2.62 7.42
CA ILE A 314 -13.76 -1.99 8.34
C ILE A 314 -15.17 -2.05 7.76
N ASP A 315 -16.05 -2.85 8.34
CA ASP A 315 -17.47 -2.90 7.98
C ASP A 315 -18.26 -1.89 8.83
N LEU A 316 -18.80 -0.87 8.19
CA LEU A 316 -19.62 0.18 8.80
C LEU A 316 -21.12 -0.04 8.54
N SER A 317 -21.53 -1.14 7.90
CA SER A 317 -22.92 -1.42 7.55
C SER A 317 -23.82 -1.73 8.73
N LYS A 318 -23.25 -2.00 9.91
CA LYS A 318 -23.99 -2.33 11.15
C LYS A 318 -24.30 -1.12 12.03
N GLY A 319 -24.30 0.09 11.46
CA GLY A 319 -24.62 1.32 12.18
C GLY A 319 -23.43 1.90 12.96
N SER A 320 -23.65 2.31 14.23
CA SER A 320 -22.68 3.06 15.04
C SER A 320 -21.41 2.27 15.46
N HIS A 321 -21.29 1.01 15.09
CA HIS A 321 -20.17 0.17 15.51
C HIS A 321 -19.40 -0.33 14.29
N ALA A 322 -18.16 0.16 14.15
CA ALA A 322 -17.22 -0.40 13.19
C ALA A 322 -16.89 -1.85 13.56
N HIS A 323 -16.86 -2.74 12.57
CA HIS A 323 -16.53 -4.14 12.76
C HIS A 323 -15.35 -4.52 11.86
N MET A 324 -14.35 -5.16 12.41
CA MET A 324 -13.19 -5.65 11.67
C MET A 324 -12.98 -7.14 11.98
N ASN A 325 -13.09 -7.96 10.96
CA ASN A 325 -12.74 -9.37 11.03
C ASN A 325 -12.17 -9.83 9.68
N PRO A 326 -10.83 -9.75 9.47
CA PRO A 326 -10.19 -10.21 8.24
C PRO A 326 -10.57 -11.67 7.91
N GLY A 327 -10.95 -11.93 6.65
CA GLY A 327 -11.58 -13.18 6.22
C GLY A 327 -13.11 -13.10 6.17
N GLU A 328 -13.73 -12.26 7.00
CA GLU A 328 -15.16 -11.93 6.93
C GLU A 328 -15.38 -10.58 6.23
N THR A 329 -14.66 -9.55 6.66
CA THR A 329 -14.84 -8.15 6.21
C THR A 329 -13.78 -7.67 5.21
N SER A 330 -12.82 -8.50 4.82
CA SER A 330 -11.84 -8.15 3.80
C SER A 330 -12.46 -8.09 2.40
N SER A 331 -12.02 -7.11 1.62
CA SER A 331 -12.54 -6.83 0.28
C SER A 331 -12.54 -8.03 -0.66
N VAL A 332 -11.46 -8.81 -0.68
CA VAL A 332 -11.34 -10.02 -1.53
C VAL A 332 -12.34 -11.11 -1.11
N ASP A 333 -12.54 -11.30 0.20
CA ASP A 333 -13.45 -12.32 0.72
C ASP A 333 -14.90 -11.94 0.47
N LEU A 334 -15.25 -10.66 0.67
CA LEU A 334 -16.58 -10.13 0.34
C LEU A 334 -16.89 -10.27 -1.16
N ALA A 335 -15.92 -9.92 -2.02
CA ALA A 335 -16.05 -10.09 -3.46
C ALA A 335 -16.24 -11.57 -3.83
N ASN A 336 -15.43 -12.48 -3.27
CA ASN A 336 -15.55 -13.93 -3.53
C ASN A 336 -16.91 -14.50 -3.10
N ARG A 337 -17.53 -13.97 -2.04
CA ARG A 337 -18.87 -14.38 -1.61
C ARG A 337 -20.00 -13.69 -2.39
N GLY A 338 -19.67 -12.66 -3.21
CA GLY A 338 -20.67 -11.90 -3.98
C GLY A 338 -21.56 -11.01 -3.09
N GLU A 339 -21.02 -10.52 -1.98
CA GLU A 339 -21.76 -9.70 -1.02
C GLU A 339 -21.69 -8.19 -1.35
N VAL A 340 -20.76 -7.78 -2.20
CA VAL A 340 -20.57 -6.37 -2.62
C VAL A 340 -21.58 -6.05 -3.73
N ASP A 341 -22.32 -4.97 -3.59
CA ASP A 341 -23.31 -4.50 -4.56
C ASP A 341 -23.02 -3.10 -5.13
N ALA A 342 -21.95 -2.43 -4.68
CA ALA A 342 -21.38 -1.23 -5.31
C ALA A 342 -19.89 -1.15 -4.97
N PHE A 343 -19.05 -0.65 -5.89
CA PHE A 343 -17.61 -0.65 -5.70
C PHE A 343 -16.95 0.67 -6.10
N ILE A 344 -16.20 1.26 -5.17
CA ILE A 344 -15.27 2.38 -5.44
C ILE A 344 -13.84 1.86 -5.31
N ASN A 345 -13.08 1.95 -6.41
CA ASN A 345 -11.65 1.67 -6.45
C ASN A 345 -10.89 3.00 -6.53
N ILE A 346 -9.96 3.26 -5.60
CA ILE A 346 -9.24 4.53 -5.51
C ILE A 346 -7.74 4.38 -5.28
N GLY A 347 -6.93 5.12 -6.05
CA GLY A 347 -5.48 5.22 -5.86
C GLY A 347 -4.77 3.87 -5.84
N THR A 348 -5.29 2.93 -6.60
CA THR A 348 -4.78 1.58 -6.81
C THR A 348 -5.45 0.96 -8.03
N ASP A 349 -5.02 -0.23 -8.43
CA ASP A 349 -5.66 -1.02 -9.48
C ASP A 349 -6.14 -2.36 -8.92
N ALA A 350 -7.42 -2.44 -8.53
CA ALA A 350 -8.02 -3.67 -8.04
C ALA A 350 -7.99 -4.78 -9.08
N GLY A 351 -8.03 -4.45 -10.38
CA GLY A 351 -7.92 -5.41 -11.48
C GLY A 351 -6.56 -6.11 -11.53
N ALA A 352 -5.49 -5.42 -11.11
CA ALA A 352 -4.15 -5.98 -11.01
C ALA A 352 -3.86 -6.62 -9.63
N HIS A 353 -4.56 -6.20 -8.58
CA HIS A 353 -4.29 -6.63 -7.20
C HIS A 353 -5.12 -7.82 -6.75
N PHE A 354 -6.40 -7.87 -7.11
CA PHE A 354 -7.29 -8.93 -6.65
C PHE A 354 -7.02 -10.23 -7.41
N PRO A 355 -7.22 -11.39 -6.76
CA PRO A 355 -7.35 -12.64 -7.49
C PRO A 355 -8.44 -12.51 -8.55
N ILE A 356 -8.19 -13.03 -9.76
CA ILE A 356 -9.08 -12.87 -10.91
C ILE A 356 -10.53 -13.25 -10.58
N ARG A 357 -10.74 -14.34 -9.85
CA ARG A 357 -12.08 -14.81 -9.46
C ARG A 357 -12.85 -13.83 -8.57
N ALA A 358 -12.15 -13.05 -7.74
CA ALA A 358 -12.76 -12.01 -6.91
C ALA A 358 -13.10 -10.78 -7.76
N PHE A 359 -12.17 -10.35 -8.63
CA PHE A 359 -12.39 -9.19 -9.48
C PHE A 359 -13.48 -9.41 -10.53
N GLU A 360 -13.60 -10.62 -11.10
CA GLU A 360 -14.68 -11.00 -12.03
C GLU A 360 -16.10 -10.85 -11.44
N LYS A 361 -16.23 -10.81 -10.13
CA LYS A 361 -17.52 -10.57 -9.45
C LYS A 361 -17.84 -9.10 -9.22
N LEU A 362 -16.84 -8.23 -9.36
CA LEU A 362 -16.94 -6.78 -9.19
C LEU A 362 -16.94 -6.07 -10.55
N GLY A 363 -15.87 -6.25 -11.32
CA GLY A 363 -15.67 -5.55 -12.59
C GLY A 363 -16.77 -5.81 -13.59
N GLY A 364 -17.54 -4.76 -13.92
CA GLY A 364 -18.66 -4.85 -14.83
C GLY A 364 -19.84 -5.73 -14.36
N LYS A 365 -19.91 -6.10 -13.10
CA LYS A 365 -20.99 -6.89 -12.49
C LYS A 365 -21.77 -6.12 -11.44
N VAL A 366 -21.11 -5.20 -10.77
CA VAL A 366 -21.72 -4.26 -9.82
C VAL A 366 -21.40 -2.85 -10.29
N PRO A 367 -22.21 -1.85 -9.91
CA PRO A 367 -21.87 -0.45 -10.14
C PRO A 367 -20.47 -0.14 -9.65
N MET A 368 -19.65 0.43 -10.51
CA MET A 368 -18.26 0.63 -10.22
C MET A 368 -17.76 2.01 -10.60
N VAL A 369 -17.08 2.67 -9.66
CA VAL A 369 -16.37 3.93 -9.88
C VAL A 369 -14.89 3.72 -9.64
N THR A 370 -14.04 4.14 -10.58
CA THR A 370 -12.60 4.20 -10.37
C THR A 370 -12.15 5.65 -10.26
N ILE A 371 -11.43 5.96 -9.18
CA ILE A 371 -10.84 7.26 -8.89
C ILE A 371 -9.32 7.12 -9.01
N ASP A 372 -8.76 7.60 -10.12
CA ASP A 372 -7.32 7.46 -10.42
C ASP A 372 -6.91 8.50 -11.46
N PRO A 373 -5.73 9.12 -11.36
CA PRO A 373 -5.24 10.06 -12.38
C PRO A 373 -4.99 9.43 -13.75
N SER A 374 -4.90 8.10 -13.81
CA SER A 374 -4.55 7.34 -15.01
C SER A 374 -5.59 6.26 -15.32
N VAL A 375 -5.64 5.81 -16.55
CA VAL A 375 -6.42 4.63 -16.93
C VAL A 375 -5.65 3.38 -16.51
N ASN A 376 -6.25 2.63 -15.58
CA ASN A 376 -5.78 1.32 -15.13
C ASN A 376 -6.80 0.23 -15.51
N MET A 377 -6.54 -1.04 -15.17
CA MET A 377 -7.43 -2.16 -15.52
C MET A 377 -8.81 -2.00 -14.90
N ALA A 378 -8.90 -1.57 -13.64
CA ALA A 378 -10.17 -1.32 -12.98
C ALA A 378 -10.97 -0.23 -13.71
N ALA A 379 -10.33 0.84 -14.19
CA ALA A 379 -10.96 1.92 -14.93
C ALA A 379 -11.56 1.44 -16.29
N THR A 380 -11.01 0.41 -16.92
CA THR A 380 -11.51 -0.09 -18.20
C THR A 380 -12.85 -0.83 -18.10
N VAL A 381 -13.25 -1.22 -16.89
CA VAL A 381 -14.52 -1.94 -16.62
C VAL A 381 -15.47 -1.15 -15.72
N SER A 382 -15.07 0.02 -15.25
CA SER A 382 -15.87 0.88 -14.38
C SER A 382 -16.98 1.61 -15.18
N ASP A 383 -18.11 1.89 -14.54
CA ASP A 383 -19.17 2.71 -15.10
C ASP A 383 -18.73 4.18 -15.20
N VAL A 384 -17.99 4.65 -14.19
CA VAL A 384 -17.43 5.99 -14.17
C VAL A 384 -15.96 5.95 -13.76
N HIS A 385 -15.11 6.66 -14.50
CA HIS A 385 -13.73 6.94 -14.13
C HIS A 385 -13.56 8.43 -13.84
N ILE A 386 -13.10 8.75 -12.64
CA ILE A 386 -12.91 10.13 -12.16
C ILE A 386 -11.41 10.39 -11.98
N PRO A 387 -10.80 11.28 -12.80
CA PRO A 387 -9.42 11.67 -12.60
C PRO A 387 -9.27 12.56 -11.36
N VAL A 388 -8.17 12.41 -10.64
CA VAL A 388 -7.82 13.23 -9.49
C VAL A 388 -6.39 13.75 -9.59
N ALA A 389 -6.06 14.77 -8.81
CA ALA A 389 -4.74 15.37 -8.77
C ALA A 389 -3.70 14.42 -8.18
N ILE A 390 -2.53 14.33 -8.80
CA ILE A 390 -1.43 13.45 -8.36
C ILE A 390 -0.80 14.05 -7.10
N VAL A 391 -0.88 13.30 -6.01
CA VAL A 391 -0.26 13.67 -4.72
C VAL A 391 1.27 13.76 -4.88
N GLY A 392 1.87 14.81 -4.32
CA GLY A 392 3.32 15.07 -4.42
C GLY A 392 3.76 15.65 -5.75
N VAL A 393 2.85 15.82 -6.70
CA VAL A 393 3.10 16.45 -8.01
C VAL A 393 2.19 17.66 -8.20
N GLU A 394 0.88 17.47 -8.12
CA GLU A 394 -0.16 18.50 -8.38
C GLU A 394 -0.90 18.92 -7.11
N THR A 395 -0.84 18.12 -6.07
CA THR A 395 -1.40 18.42 -4.76
C THR A 395 -0.44 17.98 -3.68
N GLY A 396 -0.59 18.56 -2.49
CA GLY A 396 0.15 18.18 -1.30
C GLY A 396 -0.65 17.27 -0.38
N GLY A 397 -0.29 17.29 0.90
CA GLY A 397 -0.93 16.55 1.98
C GLY A 397 0.05 15.70 2.76
N ILE A 398 -0.44 15.03 3.79
CA ILE A 398 0.39 14.17 4.64
C ILE A 398 0.37 12.74 4.10
N CYS A 399 1.56 12.14 4.01
CA CYS A 399 1.71 10.72 3.70
C CYS A 399 2.68 10.07 4.68
N TYR A 400 2.40 8.85 5.10
CA TYR A 400 3.24 8.12 6.03
C TYR A 400 4.22 7.20 5.31
N ARG A 401 5.51 7.45 5.50
CA ARG A 401 6.58 6.57 5.04
C ARG A 401 6.46 5.19 5.69
N MET A 402 7.08 4.15 5.13
CA MET A 402 6.98 2.77 5.64
C MET A 402 7.37 2.63 7.12
N ASP A 403 8.14 3.54 7.68
CA ASP A 403 8.55 3.61 9.09
C ASP A 403 7.61 4.46 9.96
N ASN A 404 6.39 4.74 9.47
CA ASN A 404 5.36 5.54 10.11
C ASN A 404 5.77 7.01 10.41
N VAL A 405 6.78 7.54 9.74
CA VAL A 405 7.14 8.95 9.81
C VAL A 405 6.24 9.74 8.85
N PRO A 406 5.48 10.75 9.35
CA PRO A 406 4.68 11.61 8.49
C PRO A 406 5.60 12.49 7.63
N ILE A 407 5.34 12.51 6.34
CA ILE A 407 6.04 13.35 5.36
C ILE A 407 5.02 14.32 4.77
N GLN A 408 5.31 15.61 4.84
CA GLN A 408 4.53 16.64 4.17
C GLN A 408 4.88 16.64 2.68
N TYR A 409 3.96 16.16 1.86
CA TYR A 409 4.03 16.28 0.41
C TYR A 409 3.56 17.66 -0.02
N ARG A 410 4.11 18.17 -1.11
CA ARG A 410 3.71 19.46 -1.69
C ARG A 410 3.58 19.36 -3.20
N ALA A 411 2.70 20.15 -3.76
CA ALA A 411 2.60 20.32 -5.19
C ALA A 411 3.87 20.98 -5.76
N VAL A 412 4.27 20.57 -6.94
CA VAL A 412 5.35 21.20 -7.73
C VAL A 412 4.81 21.88 -8.99
N VAL A 413 3.62 21.46 -9.45
CA VAL A 413 2.84 22.10 -10.52
C VAL A 413 1.38 22.20 -10.08
N PRO A 414 0.58 23.12 -10.65
CA PRO A 414 -0.86 23.16 -10.37
C PRO A 414 -1.57 21.91 -10.92
N PRO A 415 -2.76 21.57 -10.39
CA PRO A 415 -3.57 20.48 -10.92
C PRO A 415 -3.90 20.67 -12.40
N TYR A 416 -3.75 19.62 -13.19
CA TYR A 416 -4.06 19.64 -14.62
C TYR A 416 -5.54 19.97 -14.87
N ASN A 417 -5.81 21.00 -15.69
CA ASN A 417 -7.19 21.45 -16.01
C ASN A 417 -8.13 21.65 -14.80
N GLY A 418 -7.61 21.96 -13.62
CA GLY A 418 -8.44 22.16 -12.44
C GLY A 418 -9.05 20.88 -11.88
N ILE A 419 -8.44 19.72 -12.13
CA ILE A 419 -8.82 18.43 -11.56
C ILE A 419 -8.90 18.52 -10.02
N LEU A 420 -9.93 17.92 -9.42
CA LEU A 420 -10.12 17.89 -7.98
C LEU A 420 -9.05 17.01 -7.28
N THR A 421 -8.73 17.34 -6.03
CA THR A 421 -7.99 16.44 -5.16
C THR A 421 -8.90 15.32 -4.64
N ASP A 422 -8.31 14.23 -4.10
CA ASP A 422 -9.08 13.15 -3.46
C ASP A 422 -10.00 13.70 -2.36
N GLU A 423 -9.47 14.57 -1.50
CA GLU A 423 -10.22 15.20 -0.42
C GLU A 423 -11.42 16.00 -0.95
N GLN A 424 -11.18 16.91 -1.91
CA GLN A 424 -12.23 17.72 -2.51
C GLN A 424 -13.33 16.88 -3.18
N LEU A 425 -12.93 15.79 -3.84
CA LEU A 425 -13.87 14.90 -4.49
C LEU A 425 -14.77 14.19 -3.45
N PHE A 426 -14.19 13.61 -2.39
CA PHE A 426 -14.98 12.94 -1.35
C PHE A 426 -15.84 13.90 -0.54
N ASP A 427 -15.40 15.14 -0.28
CA ASP A 427 -16.22 16.15 0.36
C ASP A 427 -17.45 16.47 -0.48
N LYS A 428 -17.27 16.68 -1.81
CA LYS A 428 -18.39 16.91 -2.72
C LYS A 428 -19.33 15.71 -2.85
N ILE A 429 -18.81 14.48 -2.83
CA ILE A 429 -19.64 13.27 -2.80
C ILE A 429 -20.47 13.25 -1.50
N TYR A 430 -19.86 13.53 -0.36
CA TYR A 430 -20.55 13.59 0.92
C TYR A 430 -21.64 14.67 0.92
N GLU A 431 -21.33 15.88 0.50
CA GLU A 431 -22.29 16.98 0.37
C GLU A 431 -23.48 16.58 -0.50
N ARG A 432 -23.23 15.97 -1.67
CA ARG A 432 -24.28 15.51 -2.57
C ARG A 432 -25.14 14.40 -1.96
N MET A 433 -24.54 13.46 -1.22
CA MET A 433 -25.29 12.45 -0.47
C MET A 433 -26.24 13.10 0.55
N GLN A 434 -25.77 14.13 1.30
CA GLN A 434 -26.60 14.84 2.26
C GLN A 434 -27.77 15.60 1.59
N GLU A 435 -27.55 16.22 0.43
CA GLU A 435 -28.59 16.88 -0.36
C GLU A 435 -29.65 15.86 -0.81
N LEU A 436 -29.24 14.77 -1.45
CA LEU A 436 -30.13 13.71 -1.91
C LEU A 436 -31.00 13.14 -0.77
N LYS A 437 -30.40 12.87 0.39
CA LYS A 437 -31.11 12.40 1.58
C LYS A 437 -32.14 13.43 2.08
N LYS A 438 -31.83 14.72 2.05
CA LYS A 438 -32.78 15.79 2.38
C LYS A 438 -33.93 15.88 1.39
N GLU A 439 -33.67 15.66 0.12
CA GLU A 439 -34.66 15.58 -0.97
C GLU A 439 -35.55 14.31 -0.85
N GLY A 440 -35.22 13.40 0.05
CA GLY A 440 -35.96 12.14 0.27
C GLY A 440 -35.51 10.97 -0.60
N TYR A 441 -34.38 11.13 -1.31
CA TYR A 441 -33.78 10.04 -2.09
C TYR A 441 -33.38 8.87 -1.18
N GLY A 442 -33.57 7.63 -1.66
CA GLY A 442 -33.24 6.41 -0.88
C GLY A 442 -34.31 5.99 0.16
N LYS A 443 -35.45 6.73 0.28
CA LYS A 443 -36.55 6.39 1.17
C LYS A 443 -37.70 5.63 0.49
N ALA A 444 -37.71 5.53 -0.81
CA ALA A 444 -38.68 4.74 -1.59
C ALA A 444 -37.96 3.53 -2.20
N ASP A 445 -38.71 2.42 -2.44
CA ASP A 445 -38.25 1.18 -3.09
C ASP A 445 -37.71 1.41 -4.53
N GLY A 446 -36.88 2.44 -4.71
CA GLY A 446 -36.28 2.85 -5.97
C GLY A 446 -35.25 1.82 -6.41
N LYS A 447 -35.62 1.00 -7.36
CA LYS A 447 -34.66 0.22 -8.13
C LYS A 447 -33.83 1.22 -8.96
N TRP A 448 -32.54 1.22 -8.74
CA TRP A 448 -31.62 1.90 -9.64
C TRP A 448 -31.71 1.24 -11.02
N GLU A 449 -32.27 1.94 -12.00
CA GLU A 449 -32.11 1.53 -13.39
C GLU A 449 -30.73 1.99 -13.87
N TYR A 450 -29.80 1.04 -13.95
CA TYR A 450 -28.55 1.27 -14.63
C TYR A 450 -28.85 1.62 -16.08
N ALA A 451 -28.28 2.72 -16.56
CA ALA A 451 -28.44 3.15 -17.95
C ALA A 451 -27.87 2.14 -18.97
N THR A 452 -27.22 1.07 -18.47
CA THR A 452 -26.66 0.00 -19.28
C THR A 452 -26.82 -1.34 -18.54
N PRO A 453 -27.54 -2.31 -19.10
CA PRO A 453 -27.47 -3.67 -18.63
C PRO A 453 -26.04 -4.17 -18.76
N LEU A 454 -25.43 -4.58 -17.65
CA LEU A 454 -24.07 -5.15 -17.62
C LEU A 454 -23.94 -6.49 -18.37
N ALA A 455 -25.05 -6.97 -18.99
CA ALA A 455 -25.10 -8.23 -19.75
C ALA A 455 -24.14 -8.25 -20.96
N ASP A 456 -23.79 -7.09 -21.52
CA ASP A 456 -22.94 -6.97 -22.71
C ASP A 456 -21.48 -6.60 -22.40
N VAL A 457 -21.08 -6.60 -21.13
CA VAL A 457 -19.68 -6.42 -20.77
C VAL A 457 -18.94 -7.71 -21.12
N ARG A 458 -17.92 -7.61 -21.98
CA ARG A 458 -17.03 -8.73 -22.25
C ARG A 458 -16.48 -9.28 -20.93
N PRO A 459 -16.44 -10.62 -20.78
CA PRO A 459 -15.82 -11.21 -19.60
C PRO A 459 -14.41 -10.63 -19.41
N VAL A 460 -14.02 -10.40 -18.16
CA VAL A 460 -12.67 -9.89 -17.84
C VAL A 460 -11.56 -10.68 -18.53
N LYS A 461 -11.79 -11.98 -18.79
CA LYS A 461 -10.90 -12.82 -19.61
C LYS A 461 -10.65 -12.29 -21.02
N GLU A 462 -11.64 -11.69 -21.67
CA GLU A 462 -11.48 -11.18 -23.05
C GLU A 462 -10.81 -9.81 -23.11
N VAL A 463 -10.63 -9.13 -21.97
CA VAL A 463 -9.90 -7.87 -21.90
C VAL A 463 -8.40 -8.13 -21.77
N PHE A 464 -8.00 -9.35 -21.40
CA PHE A 464 -6.62 -9.76 -21.15
C PHE A 464 -6.05 -10.73 -22.19
N GLU A 465 -6.84 -11.16 -23.18
CA GLU A 465 -6.41 -11.83 -24.40
C GLU A 465 -6.19 -10.81 -25.55
#